data_56bd28821df209c074f8fac7aa58cd29
#
_entry.id   56bd28821df209c074f8fac7aa58cd29
#
_cell.length_a   1.000
_cell.length_b   1.000
_cell.length_c   1.000
_cell.angle_alpha   90.00
_cell.angle_beta   90.00
_cell.angle_gamma   90.00
#
_symmetry.space_group_name_H-M   'P 1'
#
loop_
_entity.id
_entity.type
_entity.pdbx_description
1 polymer ?
#
loop_
_entity_poly.entity_id
_entity_poly.type
_entity_poly.pdbx_seq_one_letter_code
_entity_poly.pdbx_strand_id
1 'polypeptide(L)'
;MGLPEIYQQFITDIQNTHWYEYIAVFTGIASVWYSRKENILVYPVGLINSIIYVYISIKGNLFGEAGVNFYYTVMSIVGWYMWLKKDTQKENILHITYSTKKDWLQQIVFFLFFYITIFLILTYFKKQFYEGVIPWADALASATAFTG
;
A
#
# COMPACT_ATOMS: atom_id res chain seq x y z
N MET A 1 -0.50 1.75 30.59
CA MET A 1 -1.82 1.76 29.90
C MET A 1 -2.66 0.60 30.42
N GLY A 2 -3.73 0.91 31.12
CA GLY A 2 -4.69 -0.11 31.56
C GLY A 2 -5.66 -0.49 30.44
N LEU A 3 -6.22 -1.72 30.51
CA LEU A 3 -7.25 -2.20 29.57
C LEU A 3 -8.43 -1.20 29.37
N PRO A 4 -8.93 -0.52 30.43
CA PRO A 4 -10.01 0.46 30.27
C PRO A 4 -9.58 1.71 29.47
N GLU A 5 -8.33 2.13 29.53
CA GLU A 5 -7.82 3.28 28.78
C GLU A 5 -7.72 2.95 27.28
N ILE A 6 -7.25 1.75 26.96
CA ILE A 6 -7.18 1.24 25.57
C ILE A 6 -8.58 1.14 24.98
N TYR A 7 -9.56 0.63 25.76
CA TYR A 7 -10.94 0.52 25.31
C TYR A 7 -11.60 1.88 25.08
N GLN A 8 -11.37 2.83 25.96
CA GLN A 8 -11.87 4.21 25.82
C GLN A 8 -11.26 4.90 24.60
N GLN A 9 -9.95 4.74 24.39
CA GLN A 9 -9.26 5.29 23.23
C GLN A 9 -9.81 4.68 21.92
N PHE A 10 -10.01 3.36 21.90
CA PHE A 10 -10.58 2.66 20.74
C PHE A 10 -11.98 3.16 20.37
N ILE A 11 -12.86 3.37 21.36
CA ILE A 11 -14.21 3.92 21.11
C ILE A 11 -14.12 5.36 20.59
N THR A 12 -13.23 6.17 21.17
CA THR A 12 -13.04 7.56 20.75
C THR A 12 -12.51 7.63 19.32
N ASP A 13 -11.58 6.76 18.96
CA ASP A 13 -11.03 6.68 17.60
C ASP A 13 -12.10 6.26 16.59
N ILE A 14 -12.96 5.29 16.93
CA ILE A 14 -14.10 4.90 16.09
C ILE A 14 -15.06 6.08 15.89
N GLN A 15 -15.39 6.82 16.94
CA GLN A 15 -16.31 7.96 16.85
C GLN A 15 -15.74 9.14 16.04
N ASN A 16 -14.43 9.30 16.04
CA ASN A 16 -13.74 10.35 15.28
C ASN A 16 -13.39 9.93 13.85
N THR A 17 -13.58 8.65 13.51
CA THR A 17 -13.30 8.12 12.17
C THR A 17 -14.28 8.67 11.16
N HIS A 18 -13.77 9.26 10.09
CA HIS A 18 -14.58 9.82 9.02
C HIS A 18 -15.19 8.71 8.14
N TRP A 19 -16.35 8.97 7.58
CA TRP A 19 -17.07 8.00 6.75
C TRP A 19 -16.25 7.44 5.57
N TYR A 20 -15.37 8.25 4.98
CA TYR A 20 -14.49 7.82 3.89
C TYR A 20 -13.40 6.83 4.34
N GLU A 21 -13.00 6.87 5.60
CA GLU A 21 -12.06 5.89 6.17
C GLU A 21 -12.71 4.51 6.28
N TYR A 22 -13.99 4.44 6.63
CA TYR A 22 -14.74 3.19 6.59
C TYR A 22 -14.81 2.61 5.17
N ILE A 23 -15.07 3.46 4.17
CA ILE A 23 -15.05 3.02 2.76
C ILE A 23 -13.67 2.50 2.38
N ALA A 24 -12.58 3.17 2.81
CA ALA A 24 -11.22 2.70 2.55
C ALA A 24 -10.96 1.32 3.16
N VAL A 25 -11.36 1.09 4.41
CA VAL A 25 -11.20 -0.22 5.07
C VAL A 25 -11.99 -1.31 4.35
N PHE A 26 -13.27 -1.08 4.04
CA PHE A 26 -14.10 -2.07 3.36
C PHE A 26 -13.60 -2.37 1.94
N THR A 27 -13.20 -1.36 1.19
CA THR A 27 -12.63 -1.56 -0.15
C THR A 27 -11.28 -2.27 -0.09
N GLY A 28 -10.46 -2.01 0.94
CA GLY A 28 -9.22 -2.74 1.19
C GLY A 28 -9.47 -4.23 1.42
N ILE A 29 -10.38 -4.56 2.32
CA ILE A 29 -10.76 -5.96 2.61
C ILE A 29 -11.33 -6.63 1.35
N ALA A 30 -12.21 -5.96 0.62
CA ALA A 30 -12.80 -6.47 -0.62
C ALA A 30 -11.72 -6.69 -1.70
N SER A 31 -10.75 -5.79 -1.83
CA SER A 31 -9.63 -5.92 -2.76
C SER A 31 -8.81 -7.19 -2.48
N VAL A 32 -8.46 -7.44 -1.21
CA VAL A 32 -7.75 -8.67 -0.81
C VAL A 32 -8.58 -9.93 -1.11
N TRP A 33 -9.89 -9.88 -0.87
CA TRP A 33 -10.77 -11.00 -1.18
C TRP A 33 -10.84 -11.28 -2.69
N TYR A 34 -10.96 -10.26 -3.53
CA TYR A 34 -10.96 -10.41 -4.99
C TYR A 34 -9.59 -10.85 -5.51
N SER A 35 -8.49 -10.37 -4.92
CA SER A 35 -7.14 -10.83 -5.23
C SER A 35 -6.98 -12.33 -5.02
N ARG A 36 -7.47 -12.85 -3.88
CA ARG A 36 -7.45 -14.29 -3.60
C ARG A 36 -8.25 -15.12 -4.61
N LYS A 37 -9.29 -14.54 -5.18
CA LYS A 37 -10.15 -15.19 -6.21
C LYS A 37 -9.66 -14.97 -7.64
N GLU A 38 -8.49 -14.34 -7.82
CA GLU A 38 -7.97 -13.96 -9.14
C GLU A 38 -9.01 -13.19 -9.99
N ASN A 39 -9.82 -12.36 -9.33
CA ASN A 39 -10.91 -11.62 -10.00
C ASN A 39 -10.45 -10.21 -10.41
N ILE A 40 -10.76 -9.83 -11.66
CA ILE A 40 -10.42 -8.51 -12.21
C ILE A 40 -10.92 -7.33 -11.36
N LEU A 41 -11.97 -7.52 -10.57
CA LEU A 41 -12.51 -6.49 -9.67
C LEU A 41 -11.52 -6.04 -8.58
N VAL A 42 -10.41 -6.78 -8.38
CA VAL A 42 -9.33 -6.34 -7.50
C VAL A 42 -8.80 -4.96 -7.88
N TYR A 43 -8.68 -4.68 -9.18
CA TYR A 43 -8.11 -3.42 -9.67
C TYR A 43 -8.99 -2.20 -9.39
N PRO A 44 -10.30 -2.15 -9.79
CA PRO A 44 -11.13 -0.99 -9.51
C PRO A 44 -11.36 -0.80 -8.01
N VAL A 45 -11.53 -1.88 -7.24
CA VAL A 45 -11.72 -1.81 -5.79
C VAL A 45 -10.43 -1.34 -5.09
N GLY A 46 -9.27 -1.87 -5.50
CA GLY A 46 -7.97 -1.44 -5.00
C GLY A 46 -7.67 0.02 -5.36
N LEU A 47 -8.09 0.47 -6.55
CA LEU A 47 -7.95 1.86 -6.98
C LEU A 47 -8.70 2.83 -6.05
N ILE A 48 -9.96 2.53 -5.74
CA ILE A 48 -10.76 3.34 -4.81
C ILE A 48 -10.06 3.41 -3.45
N ASN A 49 -9.62 2.29 -2.93
CA ASN A 49 -8.88 2.21 -1.68
C ASN A 49 -7.63 3.10 -1.71
N SER A 50 -6.76 2.93 -2.72
CA SER A 50 -5.50 3.67 -2.83
C SER A 50 -5.72 5.17 -2.96
N ILE A 51 -6.71 5.63 -3.72
CA ILE A 51 -7.03 7.05 -3.87
C ILE A 51 -7.46 7.65 -2.53
N ILE A 52 -8.31 6.96 -1.78
CA ILE A 52 -8.76 7.43 -0.46
C ILE A 52 -7.56 7.53 0.50
N TYR A 53 -6.67 6.54 0.51
CA TYR A 53 -5.48 6.58 1.37
C TYR A 53 -4.47 7.65 0.94
N VAL A 54 -4.31 7.94 -0.34
CA VAL A 54 -3.52 9.11 -0.80
C VAL A 54 -4.08 10.40 -0.18
N TYR A 55 -5.39 10.58 -0.23
CA TYR A 55 -6.03 11.76 0.35
C TYR A 55 -5.84 11.85 1.88
N ILE A 56 -6.06 10.74 2.59
CA ILE A 56 -5.89 10.66 4.04
C ILE A 56 -4.44 10.94 4.43
N SER A 57 -3.48 10.34 3.73
CA SER A 57 -2.06 10.48 3.99
C SER A 57 -1.56 11.91 3.76
N ILE A 58 -2.04 12.58 2.71
CA ILE A 58 -1.74 14.00 2.48
C ILE A 58 -2.29 14.87 3.62
N LYS A 59 -3.52 14.62 4.03
CA LYS A 59 -4.12 15.35 5.17
C LYS A 59 -3.37 15.13 6.48
N GLY A 60 -2.85 13.92 6.70
CA GLY A 60 -2.06 13.57 7.88
C GLY A 60 -0.59 13.99 7.79
N ASN A 61 -0.16 14.68 6.73
CA ASN A 61 1.25 15.01 6.46
C ASN A 61 2.17 13.78 6.36
N LEU A 62 1.62 12.64 6.00
CA LEU A 62 2.33 11.36 5.82
C LEU A 62 2.74 11.20 4.35
N PHE A 63 3.68 12.04 3.88
CA PHE A 63 4.07 12.09 2.47
C PHE A 63 4.70 10.79 1.96
N GLY A 64 5.41 10.04 2.81
CA GLY A 64 5.94 8.73 2.44
C GLY A 64 4.83 7.73 2.12
N GLU A 65 3.81 7.66 2.98
CA GLU A 65 2.64 6.81 2.78
C GLU A 65 1.79 7.27 1.58
N ALA A 66 1.62 8.57 1.40
CA ALA A 66 0.96 9.12 0.22
C ALA A 66 1.66 8.71 -1.08
N GLY A 67 2.99 8.71 -1.11
CA GLY A 67 3.80 8.24 -2.25
C GLY A 67 3.59 6.75 -2.55
N VAL A 68 3.57 5.89 -1.54
CA VAL A 68 3.30 4.46 -1.69
C VAL A 68 1.89 4.21 -2.22
N ASN A 69 0.89 4.89 -1.68
CA ASN A 69 -0.50 4.74 -2.15
C ASN A 69 -0.69 5.29 -3.57
N PHE A 70 0.01 6.37 -3.93
CA PHE A 70 0.05 6.86 -5.31
C PHE A 70 0.66 5.82 -6.26
N TYR A 71 1.75 5.19 -5.87
CA TYR A 71 2.34 4.08 -6.63
C TYR A 71 1.33 2.94 -6.83
N TYR A 72 0.63 2.52 -5.78
CA TYR A 72 -0.43 1.49 -5.90
C TYR A 72 -1.56 1.93 -6.84
N THR A 73 -1.92 3.20 -6.83
CA THR A 73 -2.93 3.76 -7.76
C THR A 73 -2.47 3.57 -9.21
N VAL A 74 -1.24 3.96 -9.52
CA VAL A 74 -0.67 3.81 -10.87
C VAL A 74 -0.58 2.34 -11.27
N MET A 75 -0.07 1.48 -10.38
CA MET A 75 0.06 0.05 -10.66
C MET A 75 -1.28 -0.66 -10.81
N SER A 76 -2.31 -0.22 -10.09
CA SER A 76 -3.68 -0.74 -10.26
C SER A 76 -4.25 -0.40 -11.65
N ILE A 77 -4.01 0.80 -12.16
CA ILE A 77 -4.41 1.21 -13.51
C ILE A 77 -3.67 0.37 -14.57
N VAL A 78 -2.35 0.24 -14.42
CA VAL A 78 -1.52 -0.56 -15.34
C VAL A 78 -1.93 -2.03 -15.32
N GLY A 79 -2.11 -2.61 -14.13
CA GLY A 79 -2.54 -3.99 -13.95
C GLY A 79 -3.93 -4.24 -14.57
N TRP A 80 -4.85 -3.31 -14.38
CA TRP A 80 -6.18 -3.39 -14.97
C TRP A 80 -6.13 -3.38 -16.51
N TYR A 81 -5.35 -2.45 -17.07
CA TYR A 81 -5.15 -2.38 -18.51
C TYR A 81 -4.52 -3.66 -19.08
N MET A 82 -3.50 -4.19 -18.41
CA MET A 82 -2.84 -5.44 -18.82
C MET A 82 -3.79 -6.64 -18.74
N TRP A 83 -4.64 -6.69 -17.70
CA TRP A 83 -5.64 -7.74 -17.55
C TRP A 83 -6.69 -7.70 -18.67
N LEU A 84 -7.23 -6.53 -18.95
CA LEU A 84 -8.21 -6.35 -20.03
C LEU A 84 -7.63 -6.75 -21.41
N LYS A 85 -6.36 -6.45 -21.63
CA LYS A 85 -5.69 -6.82 -22.89
C LYS A 85 -5.49 -8.33 -23.03
N LYS A 86 -5.30 -9.05 -21.92
CA LYS A 86 -5.15 -10.51 -21.92
C LYS A 86 -6.48 -11.25 -22.07
N ASP A 87 -7.55 -10.72 -21.53
CA ASP A 87 -8.88 -11.33 -21.60
C ASP A 87 -9.40 -11.44 -23.04
N THR A 88 -9.03 -10.51 -23.92
CA THR A 88 -9.38 -10.54 -25.33
C THR A 88 -8.68 -11.66 -26.13
N GLN A 89 -7.61 -12.26 -25.63
CA GLN A 89 -6.83 -13.30 -26.32
C GLN A 89 -7.05 -14.73 -25.80
N LYS A 90 -7.93 -14.96 -24.83
CA LYS A 90 -8.25 -16.28 -24.22
C LYS A 90 -7.03 -17.08 -23.72
N GLU A 91 -5.88 -16.47 -23.52
CA GLU A 91 -4.69 -17.14 -23.00
C GLU A 91 -4.42 -16.74 -21.55
N ASN A 92 -4.56 -17.73 -20.71
CA ASN A 92 -4.02 -17.89 -19.35
C ASN A 92 -4.08 -16.67 -18.44
N ILE A 93 -5.12 -16.65 -17.63
CA ILE A 93 -5.19 -15.99 -16.34
C ILE A 93 -3.81 -16.12 -15.65
N LEU A 94 -3.28 -15.01 -15.15
CA LEU A 94 -2.07 -15.01 -14.32
C LEU A 94 -2.31 -15.89 -13.10
N HIS A 95 -1.82 -17.13 -13.15
CA HIS A 95 -1.87 -18.02 -12.00
C HIS A 95 -0.87 -17.57 -10.94
N ILE A 96 -1.31 -17.55 -9.69
CA ILE A 96 -0.43 -17.33 -8.54
C ILE A 96 0.49 -18.54 -8.44
N THR A 97 1.77 -18.34 -8.69
CA THR A 97 2.82 -19.37 -8.60
C THR A 97 3.78 -19.07 -7.45
N TYR A 98 4.40 -20.10 -6.89
CA TYR A 98 5.44 -19.92 -5.90
C TYR A 98 6.70 -19.34 -6.55
N SER A 99 7.31 -18.35 -5.89
CA SER A 99 8.55 -17.73 -6.34
C SER A 99 9.71 -18.73 -6.33
N THR A 100 10.51 -18.73 -7.40
CA THR A 100 11.73 -19.52 -7.48
C THR A 100 12.84 -18.89 -6.63
N LYS A 101 13.94 -19.65 -6.38
CA LYS A 101 15.11 -19.10 -5.66
C LYS A 101 15.71 -17.88 -6.34
N LYS A 102 15.63 -17.81 -7.67
CA LYS A 102 16.09 -16.67 -8.46
C LYS A 102 15.20 -15.44 -8.25
N ASP A 103 13.90 -15.65 -8.22
CA ASP A 103 12.93 -14.57 -7.95
C ASP A 103 13.10 -14.02 -6.55
N TRP A 104 13.35 -14.88 -5.56
CA TRP A 104 13.68 -14.48 -4.19
C TRP A 104 14.92 -13.60 -4.12
N LEU A 105 15.98 -13.97 -4.85
CA LEU A 105 17.20 -13.17 -4.89
C LEU A 105 16.95 -11.79 -5.52
N GLN A 106 16.19 -11.75 -6.62
CA GLN A 106 15.80 -10.48 -7.25
C GLN A 106 14.98 -9.60 -6.30
N GLN A 107 13.99 -10.18 -5.60
CA GLN A 107 13.18 -9.46 -4.62
C GLN A 107 14.04 -8.87 -3.50
N ILE A 108 15.00 -9.63 -2.96
CA ILE A 108 15.91 -9.14 -1.92
C ILE A 108 16.75 -7.97 -2.44
N VAL A 109 17.28 -8.06 -3.66
CA VAL A 109 18.07 -6.99 -4.27
C VAL A 109 17.23 -5.73 -4.47
N PHE A 110 16.01 -5.86 -5.00
CA PHE A 110 15.08 -4.73 -5.15
C PHE A 110 14.68 -4.13 -3.80
N PHE A 111 14.39 -4.97 -2.82
CA PHE A 111 14.09 -4.52 -1.46
C PHE A 111 15.22 -3.68 -0.86
N LEU A 112 16.45 -4.17 -0.92
CA LEU A 112 17.62 -3.45 -0.40
C LEU A 112 17.85 -2.13 -1.15
N PHE A 113 17.68 -2.13 -2.47
CA PHE A 113 17.79 -0.92 -3.28
C PHE A 113 16.76 0.14 -2.86
N PHE A 114 15.48 -0.23 -2.77
CA PHE A 114 14.42 0.69 -2.35
C PHE A 114 14.60 1.13 -0.90
N TYR A 115 14.97 0.21 0.00
CA TYR A 115 15.22 0.52 1.40
C TYR A 115 16.29 1.61 1.57
N ILE A 116 17.45 1.43 0.92
CA ILE A 116 18.53 2.40 0.99
C ILE A 116 18.11 3.73 0.39
N THR A 117 17.47 3.70 -0.79
CA THR A 117 17.04 4.92 -1.49
C THR A 117 16.02 5.71 -0.65
N ILE A 118 15.00 5.05 -0.13
CA ILE A 118 13.96 5.70 0.67
C ILE A 118 14.52 6.17 2.01
N PHE A 119 15.37 5.37 2.66
CA PHE A 119 16.04 5.77 3.89
C PHE A 119 16.87 7.04 3.72
N LEU A 120 17.64 7.16 2.64
CA LEU A 120 18.42 8.35 2.34
C LEU A 120 17.53 9.56 2.07
N ILE A 121 16.47 9.38 1.28
CA ILE A 121 15.51 10.44 0.97
C ILE A 121 14.83 10.93 2.26
N LEU A 122 14.30 10.03 3.08
CA LEU A 122 13.61 10.40 4.33
C LEU A 122 14.56 11.04 5.34
N THR A 123 15.81 10.58 5.42
CA THR A 123 16.82 11.18 6.29
C THR A 123 17.17 12.61 5.83
N TYR A 124 17.27 12.82 4.52
CA TYR A 124 17.51 14.15 3.96
C TYR A 124 16.33 15.09 4.23
N PHE A 125 15.11 14.65 4.00
CA PHE A 125 13.90 15.45 4.24
C PHE A 125 13.63 15.68 5.73
N LYS A 126 13.92 14.71 6.62
CA LYS A 126 13.79 14.89 8.07
C LYS A 126 14.61 16.07 8.57
N LYS A 127 15.83 16.21 8.06
CA LYS A 127 16.74 17.32 8.42
C LYS A 127 16.18 18.68 8.05
N GLN A 128 15.26 18.75 7.09
CA GLN A 128 14.79 19.99 6.49
C GLN A 128 13.33 20.34 6.84
N PHE A 129 12.46 19.38 7.14
CA PHE A 129 11.02 19.62 7.21
C PHE A 129 10.24 18.99 8.38
N TYR A 130 10.71 17.92 9.06
CA TYR A 130 9.90 17.23 10.07
C TYR A 130 10.72 16.57 11.20
N GLU A 131 10.35 16.88 12.46
CA GLU A 131 10.94 16.27 13.65
C GLU A 131 10.31 14.90 14.03
N GLY A 132 9.16 14.54 13.45
CA GLY A 132 8.37 13.36 13.85
C GLY A 132 8.55 12.08 13.02
N VAL A 133 9.33 12.11 11.96
CA VAL A 133 9.51 10.94 11.06
C VAL A 133 10.58 10.00 11.62
N ILE A 134 10.29 8.69 11.62
CA ILE A 134 11.26 7.64 11.95
C ILE A 134 11.77 7.04 10.63
N PRO A 135 12.90 7.52 10.07
CA PRO A 135 13.29 7.21 8.69
C PRO A 135 13.50 5.73 8.40
N TRP A 136 14.04 4.98 9.36
CA TRP A 136 14.32 3.56 9.17
C TRP A 136 13.03 2.72 9.10
N ALA A 137 12.03 3.02 9.92
CA ALA A 137 10.76 2.29 9.94
C ALA A 137 9.92 2.59 8.69
N ASP A 138 9.85 3.87 8.30
CA ASP A 138 9.13 4.30 7.10
C ASP A 138 9.79 3.77 5.83
N ALA A 139 11.14 3.74 5.80
CA ALA A 139 11.91 3.15 4.70
C ALA A 139 11.66 1.63 4.60
N LEU A 140 11.58 0.92 5.72
CA LEU A 140 11.28 -0.51 5.75
C LEU A 140 9.89 -0.79 5.19
N ALA A 141 8.87 -0.07 5.69
CA ALA A 141 7.49 -0.22 5.24
C ALA A 141 7.33 0.11 3.74
N SER A 142 7.93 1.20 3.29
CA SER A 142 7.87 1.62 1.88
C SER A 142 8.63 0.65 0.97
N ALA A 143 9.80 0.17 1.37
CA ALA A 143 10.57 -0.78 0.58
C ALA A 143 9.85 -2.11 0.41
N THR A 144 9.18 -2.62 1.46
CA THR A 144 8.34 -3.82 1.33
C THR A 144 7.19 -3.61 0.38
N ALA A 145 6.54 -2.44 0.42
CA ALA A 145 5.43 -2.10 -0.47
C ALA A 145 5.84 -2.01 -1.94
N PHE A 146 7.03 -1.46 -2.25
CA PHE A 146 7.52 -1.34 -3.63
C PHE A 146 8.12 -2.65 -4.18
N THR A 147 8.52 -3.58 -3.31
CA THR A 147 9.10 -4.87 -3.70
C THR A 147 8.00 -5.94 -3.92
N GLY A 148 6.90 -5.87 -3.18
CA GLY A 148 5.76 -6.78 -3.33
C GLY A 148 4.94 -6.47 -4.53
#